data_f239a61067b65e2f2470d3232577d21a
#
_entry.id   f239a61067b65e2f2470d3232577d21a
#
_cell.length_a   1.000
_cell.length_b   1.000
_cell.length_c   1.000
_cell.angle_alpha   90.00
_cell.angle_beta   90.00
_cell.angle_gamma   90.00
#
_symmetry.space_group_name_H-M   'P 1'
#
loop_
_entity.id
_entity.type
_entity.pdbx_description
1 polymer ?
#
loop_
_entity_poly.entity_id
_entity_poly.type
_entity_poly.pdbx_seq_one_letter_code
_entity_poly.pdbx_strand_id
1 'polypeptide(L)'
;MASTCPNCGKKLHWYDVKAECSECGVSIPNFNWEARLEADNELAEKKFASFYCALNRLAYSIWGTKLRIARIVLSVVPVLGFILPWATVKSDASSVGLDLFGMTCDKSLIDIFKDFFADPSLYFTNMSYEGYSGVLTFTMLSVLLMVLSLLFAVIAFFLIFFTAKHSKTKAMLTFDILSVLSAVSSAVVFTLGIKGTLADTAVNFGTFPIYNVSGSVQWGFYVALALLVVAAVFNGLVAKAPAKSNEQLENERLERKAKKEAEEHEKQIAAEIAMIEADKKAKQEEAEKVAKAKAQLAAREVKKNKKK
;
A
#
# COMPACT_ATOMS: atom_id res chain seq x y z
N MET A 1 -33.71 -9.90 27.80
CA MET A 1 -33.34 -11.31 27.93
C MET A 1 -33.68 -11.75 29.36
N ALA A 2 -34.55 -12.76 29.53
CA ALA A 2 -34.79 -13.31 30.86
C ALA A 2 -33.54 -14.13 31.21
N SER A 3 -32.74 -13.63 32.12
CA SER A 3 -31.59 -14.36 32.63
C SER A 3 -32.09 -15.42 33.62
N THR A 4 -31.62 -16.65 33.43
CA THR A 4 -31.90 -17.76 34.35
C THR A 4 -30.63 -18.09 35.12
N CYS A 5 -30.77 -18.53 36.37
CA CYS A 5 -29.64 -19.00 37.15
C CYS A 5 -28.97 -20.19 36.43
N PRO A 6 -27.68 -20.17 36.17
CA PRO A 6 -27.00 -21.22 35.41
C PRO A 6 -26.88 -22.56 36.16
N ASN A 7 -27.07 -22.55 37.50
CA ASN A 7 -27.00 -23.75 38.33
C ASN A 7 -28.37 -24.40 38.56
N CYS A 8 -29.37 -23.62 38.99
CA CYS A 8 -30.70 -24.17 39.36
C CYS A 8 -31.82 -23.86 38.38
N GLY A 9 -31.57 -23.07 37.33
CA GLY A 9 -32.55 -22.74 36.29
C GLY A 9 -33.62 -21.70 36.74
N LYS A 10 -33.54 -21.13 37.94
CA LYS A 10 -34.46 -20.10 38.41
C LYS A 10 -34.43 -18.90 37.48
N LYS A 11 -35.60 -18.39 37.10
CA LYS A 11 -35.71 -17.12 36.36
C LYS A 11 -35.28 -15.94 37.26
N LEU A 12 -34.30 -15.17 36.80
CA LEU A 12 -33.83 -13.97 37.46
C LEU A 12 -34.64 -12.78 36.96
N HIS A 13 -35.17 -11.99 37.88
CA HIS A 13 -35.89 -10.77 37.56
C HIS A 13 -34.91 -9.58 37.52
N TRP A 14 -35.32 -8.50 36.87
CA TRP A 14 -34.51 -7.28 36.75
C TRP A 14 -34.15 -6.61 38.08
N TYR A 15 -34.92 -6.93 39.18
CA TYR A 15 -34.67 -6.46 40.55
C TYR A 15 -33.80 -7.41 41.39
N ASP A 16 -33.44 -8.59 40.86
CA ASP A 16 -32.49 -9.52 41.49
C ASP A 16 -31.04 -9.00 41.28
N VAL A 17 -30.68 -7.98 42.07
CA VAL A 17 -29.37 -7.30 41.92
C VAL A 17 -28.26 -8.03 42.67
N LYS A 18 -28.58 -9.09 43.44
CA LYS A 18 -27.58 -9.85 44.20
C LYS A 18 -26.72 -10.70 43.26
N ALA A 19 -25.42 -10.70 43.49
CA ALA A 19 -24.47 -11.54 42.77
C ALA A 19 -24.68 -13.05 43.02
N GLU A 20 -25.41 -13.41 44.08
CA GLU A 20 -25.70 -14.78 44.47
C GLU A 20 -27.17 -15.09 44.22
N CYS A 21 -27.41 -16.32 43.72
CA CYS A 21 -28.75 -16.82 43.49
C CYS A 21 -29.48 -17.02 44.86
N SER A 22 -30.66 -16.42 45.02
CA SER A 22 -31.43 -16.51 46.25
C SER A 22 -31.94 -17.91 46.61
N GLU A 23 -31.91 -18.87 45.71
CA GLU A 23 -32.31 -20.27 45.95
C GLU A 23 -31.15 -21.22 46.18
N CYS A 24 -30.12 -21.15 45.37
CA CYS A 24 -29.00 -22.10 45.44
C CYS A 24 -27.69 -21.51 45.98
N GLY A 25 -27.65 -20.19 46.31
CA GLY A 25 -26.50 -19.52 46.88
C GLY A 25 -25.28 -19.39 45.94
N VAL A 26 -25.39 -19.86 44.70
CA VAL A 26 -24.25 -19.81 43.78
C VAL A 26 -24.03 -18.38 43.28
N SER A 27 -22.78 -17.95 43.26
CA SER A 27 -22.37 -16.71 42.63
C SER A 27 -22.57 -16.77 41.12
N ILE A 28 -23.55 -16.05 40.61
CA ILE A 28 -23.94 -16.07 39.18
C ILE A 28 -22.79 -15.58 38.27
N PRO A 29 -22.06 -14.50 38.56
CA PRO A 29 -20.95 -14.06 37.71
C PRO A 29 -19.76 -15.01 37.73
N ASN A 30 -19.53 -15.73 38.83
CA ASN A 30 -18.37 -16.63 38.96
C ASN A 30 -18.71 -18.10 38.69
N PHE A 31 -19.95 -18.40 38.28
CA PHE A 31 -20.32 -19.78 37.96
C PHE A 31 -19.59 -20.26 36.68
N ASN A 32 -18.87 -21.34 36.82
CA ASN A 32 -18.07 -21.95 35.74
C ASN A 32 -17.17 -20.92 35.00
N TRP A 33 -16.61 -19.95 35.75
CA TRP A 33 -15.77 -18.93 35.14
C TRP A 33 -14.55 -19.52 34.39
N GLU A 34 -13.98 -20.61 34.89
CA GLU A 34 -12.88 -21.31 34.26
C GLU A 34 -13.28 -21.89 32.89
N ALA A 35 -14.41 -22.60 32.84
CA ALA A 35 -14.92 -23.15 31.57
C ALA A 35 -15.32 -22.04 30.56
N ARG A 36 -15.80 -20.89 31.06
CA ARG A 36 -16.07 -19.72 30.21
C ARG A 36 -14.77 -19.11 29.68
N LEU A 37 -13.75 -19.00 30.55
CA LEU A 37 -12.44 -18.48 30.17
C LEU A 37 -11.77 -19.38 29.13
N GLU A 38 -11.86 -20.71 29.31
CA GLU A 38 -11.37 -21.66 28.31
C GLU A 38 -12.10 -21.52 26.97
N ALA A 39 -13.43 -21.42 27.00
CA ALA A 39 -14.23 -21.25 25.79
C ALA A 39 -13.93 -19.91 25.09
N ASP A 40 -13.77 -18.83 25.85
CA ASP A 40 -13.40 -17.53 25.31
C ASP A 40 -11.97 -17.53 24.75
N ASN A 41 -11.03 -18.23 25.40
CA ASN A 41 -9.67 -18.41 24.91
C ASN A 41 -9.64 -19.20 23.60
N GLU A 42 -10.38 -20.32 23.52
CA GLU A 42 -10.49 -21.07 22.27
C GLU A 42 -11.06 -20.24 21.11
N LEU A 43 -12.10 -19.44 21.40
CA LEU A 43 -12.68 -18.54 20.41
C LEU A 43 -11.69 -17.44 20.00
N ALA A 44 -10.96 -16.90 20.96
CA ALA A 44 -9.91 -15.93 20.70
C ALA A 44 -8.79 -16.53 19.86
N GLU A 45 -8.31 -17.71 20.21
CA GLU A 45 -7.26 -18.42 19.44
C GLU A 45 -7.70 -18.69 17.99
N LYS A 46 -8.94 -19.16 17.79
CA LYS A 46 -9.49 -19.38 16.43
C LYS A 46 -9.56 -18.09 15.63
N LYS A 47 -9.99 -16.97 16.24
CA LYS A 47 -10.01 -15.66 15.60
C LYS A 47 -8.61 -15.16 15.28
N PHE A 48 -7.66 -15.29 16.22
CA PHE A 48 -6.28 -14.91 16.01
C PHE A 48 -5.60 -15.75 14.93
N ALA A 49 -5.82 -17.07 14.93
CA ALA A 49 -5.31 -17.96 13.87
C ALA A 49 -5.82 -17.54 12.49
N SER A 50 -7.11 -17.22 12.36
CA SER A 50 -7.69 -16.72 11.12
C SER A 50 -7.09 -15.38 10.68
N PHE A 51 -6.87 -14.47 11.63
CA PHE A 51 -6.26 -13.17 11.40
C PHE A 51 -4.80 -13.32 10.95
N TYR A 52 -4.00 -14.12 11.64
CA TYR A 52 -2.62 -14.40 11.26
C TYR A 52 -2.52 -15.08 9.90
N CYS A 53 -3.43 -15.99 9.59
CA CYS A 53 -3.50 -16.59 8.27
C CYS A 53 -3.74 -15.53 7.17
N ALA A 54 -4.64 -14.58 7.41
CA ALA A 54 -4.90 -13.48 6.49
C ALA A 54 -3.68 -12.56 6.33
N LEU A 55 -3.00 -12.22 7.43
CA LEU A 55 -1.77 -11.42 7.42
C LEU A 55 -0.62 -12.12 6.69
N ASN A 56 -0.43 -13.42 6.92
CA ASN A 56 0.60 -14.20 6.24
C ASN A 56 0.37 -14.23 4.72
N ARG A 57 -0.89 -14.37 4.29
CA ARG A 57 -1.25 -14.29 2.86
C ARG A 57 -1.01 -12.90 2.28
N LEU A 58 -1.36 -11.86 3.01
CA LEU A 58 -1.10 -10.49 2.60
C LEU A 58 0.41 -10.26 2.48
N ALA A 59 1.18 -10.62 3.50
CA ALA A 59 2.62 -10.52 3.49
C ALA A 59 3.25 -11.31 2.33
N TYR A 60 2.77 -12.52 2.06
CA TYR A 60 3.21 -13.29 0.89
C TYR A 60 2.82 -12.63 -0.43
N SER A 61 1.64 -12.03 -0.52
CA SER A 61 1.21 -11.29 -1.72
C SER A 61 2.11 -10.10 -2.03
N ILE A 62 2.67 -9.46 -1.00
CA ILE A 62 3.51 -8.27 -1.12
C ILE A 62 5.00 -8.65 -1.25
N TRP A 63 5.50 -9.44 -0.31
CA TRP A 63 6.95 -9.68 -0.12
C TRP A 63 7.38 -11.12 -0.39
N GLY A 64 6.47 -12.01 -0.73
CA GLY A 64 6.71 -13.45 -0.75
C GLY A 64 7.73 -13.93 -1.77
N THR A 65 7.94 -13.22 -2.88
CA THR A 65 8.92 -13.52 -3.93
C THR A 65 9.43 -12.23 -4.57
N LYS A 66 10.62 -12.28 -5.18
CA LYS A 66 11.18 -11.14 -5.94
C LYS A 66 10.21 -10.63 -7.00
N LEU A 67 9.51 -11.55 -7.68
CA LEU A 67 8.51 -11.22 -8.70
C LEU A 67 7.30 -10.47 -8.11
N ARG A 68 6.87 -10.79 -6.88
CA ARG A 68 5.76 -10.09 -6.20
C ARG A 68 6.16 -8.69 -5.75
N ILE A 69 7.40 -8.52 -5.28
CA ILE A 69 7.95 -7.19 -4.96
C ILE A 69 8.02 -6.33 -6.22
N ALA A 70 8.59 -6.87 -7.31
CA ALA A 70 8.65 -6.17 -8.59
C ALA A 70 7.25 -5.78 -9.09
N ARG A 71 6.25 -6.66 -8.95
CA ARG A 71 4.87 -6.37 -9.31
C ARG A 71 4.34 -5.11 -8.62
N ILE A 72 4.54 -4.97 -7.30
CA ILE A 72 4.04 -3.82 -6.55
C ILE A 72 4.68 -2.53 -7.06
N VAL A 73 5.99 -2.52 -7.20
CA VAL A 73 6.71 -1.36 -7.72
C VAL A 73 6.19 -1.00 -9.11
N LEU A 74 6.11 -1.99 -10.01
CA LEU A 74 5.67 -1.78 -11.39
C LEU A 74 4.18 -1.46 -11.52
N SER A 75 3.35 -1.76 -10.52
CA SER A 75 1.94 -1.34 -10.52
C SER A 75 1.75 0.13 -10.11
N VAL A 76 2.71 0.73 -9.40
CA VAL A 76 2.68 2.15 -9.04
C VAL A 76 3.29 3.03 -10.14
N VAL A 77 4.35 2.54 -10.77
CA VAL A 77 5.13 3.31 -11.77
C VAL A 77 4.28 3.85 -12.94
N PRO A 78 3.25 3.15 -13.47
CA PRO A 78 2.39 3.71 -14.53
C PRO A 78 1.74 5.03 -14.17
N VAL A 79 1.40 5.27 -12.90
CA VAL A 79 0.82 6.53 -12.44
C VAL A 79 1.74 7.71 -12.74
N LEU A 80 3.07 7.51 -12.67
CA LEU A 80 4.05 8.53 -13.04
C LEU A 80 4.03 8.84 -14.53
N GLY A 81 3.67 7.87 -15.37
CA GLY A 81 3.53 8.08 -16.81
C GLY A 81 2.40 9.07 -17.17
N PHE A 82 1.37 9.17 -16.32
CA PHE A 82 0.27 10.12 -16.53
C PHE A 82 0.62 11.58 -16.16
N ILE A 83 1.76 11.81 -15.50
CA ILE A 83 2.30 13.15 -15.22
C ILE A 83 2.96 13.75 -16.48
N LEU A 84 3.40 12.87 -17.39
CA LEU A 84 4.09 13.27 -18.61
C LEU A 84 3.10 13.85 -19.64
N PRO A 85 3.58 14.66 -20.63
CA PRO A 85 2.71 15.18 -21.67
C PRO A 85 2.03 14.07 -22.46
N TRP A 86 0.69 14.04 -22.37
CA TRP A 86 -0.10 12.99 -23.02
C TRP A 86 -0.41 13.33 -24.47
N ALA A 87 -0.89 14.55 -24.69
CA ALA A 87 -1.25 15.05 -26.01
C ALA A 87 -1.00 16.55 -26.10
N THR A 88 -0.85 17.07 -27.29
CA THR A 88 -0.85 18.50 -27.57
C THR A 88 -1.88 18.83 -28.62
N VAL A 89 -2.58 19.94 -28.38
CA VAL A 89 -3.48 20.58 -29.33
C VAL A 89 -2.84 21.88 -29.75
N LYS A 90 -2.66 22.10 -31.05
CA LYS A 90 -2.06 23.30 -31.63
C LYS A 90 -3.08 24.00 -32.49
N SER A 91 -3.08 25.33 -32.42
CA SER A 91 -3.77 26.21 -33.36
C SER A 91 -2.74 27.19 -33.92
N ASP A 92 -3.15 28.01 -34.89
CA ASP A 92 -2.30 29.04 -35.47
C ASP A 92 -1.80 30.07 -34.46
N ALA A 93 -2.55 30.27 -33.38
CA ALA A 93 -2.25 31.27 -32.34
C ALA A 93 -1.65 30.69 -31.05
N SER A 94 -1.86 29.40 -30.75
CA SER A 94 -1.44 28.81 -29.46
C SER A 94 -1.25 27.30 -29.53
N SER A 95 -0.46 26.77 -28.64
CA SER A 95 -0.37 25.31 -28.43
C SER A 95 -0.66 25.00 -26.97
N VAL A 96 -1.56 24.06 -26.73
CA VAL A 96 -1.93 23.60 -25.38
C VAL A 96 -1.50 22.15 -25.24
N GLY A 97 -0.62 21.90 -24.28
CA GLY A 97 -0.26 20.55 -23.87
C GLY A 97 -1.22 20.07 -22.79
N LEU A 98 -1.51 18.78 -22.79
CA LEU A 98 -2.38 18.10 -21.83
C LEU A 98 -1.57 17.09 -21.02
N ASP A 99 -1.55 17.23 -19.72
CA ASP A 99 -1.11 16.24 -18.76
C ASP A 99 -2.14 16.08 -17.63
N LEU A 100 -1.94 15.11 -16.74
CA LEU A 100 -2.92 14.85 -15.68
C LEU A 100 -2.98 15.97 -14.64
N PHE A 101 -1.83 16.53 -14.26
CA PHE A 101 -1.71 17.45 -13.11
C PHE A 101 -1.30 18.88 -13.48
N GLY A 102 -1.04 19.19 -14.74
CA GLY A 102 -0.50 20.49 -15.16
C GLY A 102 0.95 20.73 -14.73
N MET A 103 1.72 19.66 -14.51
CA MET A 103 3.10 19.79 -14.06
C MET A 103 4.09 20.00 -15.21
N THR A 104 3.78 19.47 -16.37
CA THR A 104 4.64 19.53 -17.56
C THR A 104 3.99 20.31 -18.70
N CYS A 105 2.72 20.65 -18.58
CA CYS A 105 1.90 21.30 -19.60
C CYS A 105 1.07 22.45 -19.01
N ASP A 106 0.61 23.33 -19.89
CA ASP A 106 -0.13 24.54 -19.50
C ASP A 106 -1.54 24.28 -18.94
N LYS A 107 -2.12 23.12 -19.24
CA LYS A 107 -3.45 22.71 -18.77
C LYS A 107 -3.40 21.33 -18.12
N SER A 108 -3.98 21.26 -16.93
CA SER A 108 -4.21 19.98 -16.27
C SER A 108 -5.56 19.38 -16.68
N LEU A 109 -5.62 18.05 -16.77
CA LEU A 109 -6.89 17.34 -16.95
C LEU A 109 -7.86 17.60 -15.80
N ILE A 110 -7.35 17.78 -14.59
CA ILE A 110 -8.15 18.08 -13.41
C ILE A 110 -8.85 19.43 -13.56
N ASP A 111 -8.19 20.44 -14.12
CA ASP A 111 -8.79 21.75 -14.34
C ASP A 111 -9.83 21.69 -15.44
N ILE A 112 -9.59 20.94 -16.51
CA ILE A 112 -10.59 20.70 -17.57
C ILE A 112 -11.85 20.04 -16.99
N PHE A 113 -11.72 19.07 -16.09
CA PHE A 113 -12.86 18.47 -15.42
C PHE A 113 -13.57 19.44 -14.48
N LYS A 114 -12.86 20.25 -13.72
CA LYS A 114 -13.47 21.30 -12.88
C LYS A 114 -14.28 22.27 -13.71
N ASP A 115 -13.71 22.76 -14.81
CA ASP A 115 -14.38 23.68 -15.73
C ASP A 115 -15.62 23.02 -16.35
N PHE A 116 -15.51 21.74 -16.76
CA PHE A 116 -16.64 20.98 -17.28
C PHE A 116 -17.78 20.82 -16.26
N PHE A 117 -17.47 20.51 -15.00
CA PHE A 117 -18.48 20.38 -13.96
C PHE A 117 -19.05 21.72 -13.50
N ALA A 118 -18.28 22.80 -13.62
CA ALA A 118 -18.75 24.13 -13.28
C ALA A 118 -19.77 24.65 -14.33
N ASP A 119 -19.52 24.43 -15.60
CA ASP A 119 -20.43 24.79 -16.69
C ASP A 119 -20.41 23.77 -17.85
N PRO A 120 -21.17 22.69 -17.73
CA PRO A 120 -21.28 21.67 -18.77
C PRO A 120 -21.80 22.25 -20.09
N SER A 121 -22.61 23.32 -20.03
CA SER A 121 -23.21 23.93 -21.21
C SER A 121 -22.18 24.52 -22.16
N LEU A 122 -21.05 24.99 -21.61
CA LEU A 122 -19.92 25.53 -22.37
C LEU A 122 -19.32 24.50 -23.33
N TYR A 123 -19.34 23.22 -22.95
CA TYR A 123 -18.82 22.13 -23.75
C TYR A 123 -19.88 21.50 -24.67
N PHE A 124 -21.15 21.53 -24.29
CA PHE A 124 -22.25 20.91 -25.04
C PHE A 124 -23.00 21.88 -25.97
N THR A 125 -23.16 23.14 -25.61
CA THR A 125 -23.82 24.14 -26.47
C THR A 125 -23.02 24.51 -27.71
N ASN A 126 -21.70 24.50 -27.60
CA ASN A 126 -20.82 24.64 -28.77
C ASN A 126 -20.86 23.43 -29.71
N MET A 127 -21.45 22.31 -29.28
CA MET A 127 -21.74 21.16 -30.14
C MET A 127 -22.87 21.37 -31.13
N SER A 128 -23.67 22.41 -30.95
CA SER A 128 -24.82 22.70 -31.81
C SER A 128 -24.46 23.40 -33.12
N TYR A 129 -23.24 23.87 -33.29
CA TYR A 129 -22.76 24.42 -34.54
C TYR A 129 -22.40 23.31 -35.53
N GLU A 130 -22.97 23.34 -36.72
CA GLU A 130 -22.64 22.39 -37.79
C GLU A 130 -21.12 22.34 -38.02
N GLY A 131 -20.52 21.16 -37.82
CA GLY A 131 -19.09 20.92 -37.96
C GLY A 131 -18.27 20.90 -36.65
N TYR A 132 -18.78 21.40 -35.54
CA TYR A 132 -18.08 21.51 -34.26
C TYR A 132 -18.22 20.29 -33.36
N SER A 133 -19.34 19.62 -33.40
CA SER A 133 -19.71 18.58 -32.45
C SER A 133 -18.72 17.45 -32.37
N GLY A 134 -18.07 17.11 -33.47
CA GLY A 134 -17.15 15.98 -33.54
C GLY A 134 -15.88 16.20 -32.71
N VAL A 135 -15.17 17.30 -32.92
CA VAL A 135 -13.84 17.51 -32.32
C VAL A 135 -13.90 17.64 -30.80
N LEU A 136 -14.81 18.48 -30.31
CA LEU A 136 -14.94 18.67 -28.88
C LEU A 136 -15.40 17.39 -28.17
N THR A 137 -16.41 16.71 -28.74
CA THR A 137 -16.88 15.42 -28.21
C THR A 137 -15.76 14.36 -28.19
N PHE A 138 -15.03 14.20 -29.26
CA PHE A 138 -13.95 13.24 -29.34
C PHE A 138 -12.79 13.60 -28.40
N THR A 139 -12.46 14.87 -28.22
CA THR A 139 -11.41 15.29 -27.29
C THR A 139 -11.83 15.03 -25.84
N MET A 140 -13.06 15.40 -25.46
CA MET A 140 -13.58 15.12 -24.13
C MET A 140 -13.71 13.62 -23.85
N LEU A 141 -14.15 12.84 -24.84
CA LEU A 141 -14.20 11.38 -24.73
C LEU A 141 -12.80 10.79 -24.58
N SER A 142 -11.80 11.30 -25.27
CA SER A 142 -10.40 10.91 -25.12
C SER A 142 -9.89 11.18 -23.72
N VAL A 143 -10.17 12.36 -23.16
CA VAL A 143 -9.81 12.73 -21.77
C VAL A 143 -10.50 11.81 -20.76
N LEU A 144 -11.78 11.52 -20.93
CA LEU A 144 -12.52 10.57 -20.10
C LEU A 144 -11.90 9.18 -20.12
N LEU A 145 -11.56 8.67 -21.28
CA LEU A 145 -10.91 7.37 -21.44
C LEU A 145 -9.52 7.33 -20.80
N MET A 146 -8.79 8.45 -20.84
CA MET A 146 -7.49 8.58 -20.17
C MET A 146 -7.64 8.48 -18.65
N VAL A 147 -8.59 9.22 -18.07
CA VAL A 147 -8.87 9.16 -16.63
C VAL A 147 -9.39 7.78 -16.22
N LEU A 148 -10.21 7.15 -17.05
CA LEU A 148 -10.69 5.79 -16.82
C LEU A 148 -9.55 4.78 -16.85
N SER A 149 -8.57 4.96 -17.73
CA SER A 149 -7.35 4.14 -17.75
C SER A 149 -6.57 4.24 -16.42
N LEU A 150 -6.36 5.46 -15.93
CA LEU A 150 -5.73 5.68 -14.63
C LEU A 150 -6.53 5.04 -13.50
N LEU A 151 -7.85 5.22 -13.50
CA LEU A 151 -8.75 4.64 -12.50
C LEU A 151 -8.62 3.11 -12.46
N PHE A 152 -8.61 2.45 -13.60
CA PHE A 152 -8.42 1.00 -13.70
C PHE A 152 -7.05 0.57 -13.19
N ALA A 153 -5.98 1.31 -13.47
CA ALA A 153 -4.65 1.02 -12.95
C ALA A 153 -4.62 1.13 -11.42
N VAL A 154 -5.25 2.16 -10.85
CA VAL A 154 -5.36 2.35 -9.40
C VAL A 154 -6.20 1.23 -8.76
N ILE A 155 -7.32 0.85 -9.36
CA ILE A 155 -8.14 -0.28 -8.89
C ILE A 155 -7.32 -1.57 -8.91
N ALA A 156 -6.59 -1.85 -9.99
CA ALA A 156 -5.73 -3.02 -10.10
C ALA A 156 -4.69 -3.07 -8.98
N PHE A 157 -4.07 -1.93 -8.65
CA PHE A 157 -3.14 -1.83 -7.53
C PHE A 157 -3.81 -2.17 -6.19
N PHE A 158 -4.95 -1.57 -5.88
CA PHE A 158 -5.65 -1.85 -4.62
C PHE A 158 -6.15 -3.29 -4.51
N LEU A 159 -6.52 -3.91 -5.62
CA LEU A 159 -6.92 -5.32 -5.65
C LEU A 159 -5.83 -6.27 -5.18
N ILE A 160 -4.54 -5.87 -5.21
CA ILE A 160 -3.43 -6.65 -4.63
C ILE A 160 -3.69 -6.93 -3.15
N PHE A 161 -4.22 -5.97 -2.41
CA PHE A 161 -4.51 -6.08 -0.98
C PHE A 161 -5.80 -6.85 -0.71
N PHE A 162 -6.87 -6.53 -1.42
CA PHE A 162 -8.18 -7.13 -1.20
C PHE A 162 -8.26 -8.60 -1.63
N THR A 163 -7.51 -8.98 -2.66
CA THR A 163 -7.51 -10.34 -3.20
C THR A 163 -6.39 -11.22 -2.64
N ALA A 164 -5.68 -10.76 -1.62
CA ALA A 164 -4.59 -11.50 -0.98
C ALA A 164 -5.02 -12.90 -0.45
N LYS A 165 -6.28 -13.06 -0.06
CA LYS A 165 -6.86 -14.37 0.33
C LYS A 165 -6.86 -15.40 -0.79
N HIS A 166 -6.93 -14.98 -2.03
CA HIS A 166 -6.99 -15.85 -3.20
C HIS A 166 -5.66 -15.83 -3.93
N SER A 167 -4.92 -16.92 -3.86
CA SER A 167 -3.58 -17.02 -4.44
C SER A 167 -3.55 -16.95 -5.97
N LYS A 168 -4.69 -17.13 -6.65
CA LYS A 168 -4.83 -17.15 -8.12
C LYS A 168 -6.01 -16.30 -8.60
N THR A 169 -6.08 -15.04 -8.19
CA THR A 169 -7.10 -14.16 -8.75
C THR A 169 -6.60 -13.48 -10.02
N LYS A 170 -7.45 -13.52 -11.05
CA LYS A 170 -7.20 -12.84 -12.33
C LYS A 170 -7.80 -11.43 -12.35
N ALA A 171 -8.48 -11.00 -11.28
CA ALA A 171 -9.16 -9.71 -11.25
C ALA A 171 -8.22 -8.53 -11.52
N MET A 172 -7.02 -8.54 -10.94
CA MET A 172 -6.02 -7.51 -11.21
C MET A 172 -5.63 -7.44 -12.68
N LEU A 173 -5.39 -8.60 -13.29
CA LEU A 173 -5.01 -8.68 -14.71
C LEU A 173 -6.13 -8.15 -15.62
N THR A 174 -7.40 -8.39 -15.27
CA THR A 174 -8.51 -7.84 -16.06
C THR A 174 -8.56 -6.32 -16.01
N PHE A 175 -8.34 -5.72 -14.83
CA PHE A 175 -8.29 -4.26 -14.69
C PHE A 175 -7.06 -3.65 -15.37
N ASP A 176 -5.90 -4.32 -15.34
CA ASP A 176 -4.71 -3.86 -16.10
C ASP A 176 -4.99 -3.89 -17.61
N ILE A 177 -5.61 -4.95 -18.13
CA ILE A 177 -5.98 -5.03 -19.54
C ILE A 177 -6.98 -3.93 -19.91
N LEU A 178 -7.98 -3.69 -19.06
CA LEU A 178 -8.95 -2.61 -19.26
C LEU A 178 -8.26 -1.23 -19.23
N SER A 179 -7.27 -1.05 -18.38
CA SER A 179 -6.46 0.18 -18.33
C SER A 179 -5.70 0.39 -19.65
N VAL A 180 -5.02 -0.64 -20.15
CA VAL A 180 -4.32 -0.57 -21.44
C VAL A 180 -5.29 -0.30 -22.59
N LEU A 181 -6.41 -1.00 -22.64
CA LEU A 181 -7.42 -0.81 -23.69
C LEU A 181 -8.00 0.61 -23.65
N SER A 182 -8.29 1.12 -22.46
CA SER A 182 -8.80 2.49 -22.29
C SER A 182 -7.78 3.54 -22.72
N ALA A 183 -6.49 3.35 -22.40
CA ALA A 183 -5.42 4.24 -22.84
C ALA A 183 -5.28 4.25 -24.37
N VAL A 184 -5.27 3.09 -25.00
CA VAL A 184 -5.19 2.98 -26.47
C VAL A 184 -6.42 3.61 -27.12
N SER A 185 -7.63 3.34 -26.59
CA SER A 185 -8.87 3.93 -27.08
C SER A 185 -8.84 5.46 -26.95
N SER A 186 -8.29 5.99 -25.84
CA SER A 186 -8.10 7.44 -25.66
C SER A 186 -7.29 8.05 -26.79
N ALA A 187 -6.15 7.46 -27.14
CA ALA A 187 -5.28 7.97 -28.20
C ALA A 187 -5.93 7.87 -29.59
N VAL A 188 -6.65 6.77 -29.85
CA VAL A 188 -7.38 6.59 -31.12
C VAL A 188 -8.47 7.63 -31.27
N VAL A 189 -9.30 7.80 -30.23
CA VAL A 189 -10.40 8.78 -30.22
C VAL A 189 -9.85 10.20 -30.37
N PHE A 190 -8.76 10.55 -29.66
CA PHE A 190 -8.11 11.84 -29.81
C PHE A 190 -7.65 12.09 -31.25
N THR A 191 -6.98 11.12 -31.85
CA THR A 191 -6.46 11.24 -33.23
C THR A 191 -7.59 11.36 -34.26
N LEU A 192 -8.69 10.63 -34.06
CA LEU A 192 -9.87 10.73 -34.94
C LEU A 192 -10.56 12.07 -34.77
N GLY A 193 -10.72 12.58 -33.54
CA GLY A 193 -11.31 13.87 -33.28
C GLY A 193 -10.55 15.01 -33.95
N ILE A 194 -9.25 15.02 -33.82
CA ILE A 194 -8.41 16.08 -34.42
C ILE A 194 -8.41 16.05 -35.96
N LYS A 195 -8.41 14.83 -36.53
CA LYS A 195 -8.51 14.70 -38.02
C LYS A 195 -9.86 15.15 -38.58
N GLY A 196 -10.90 15.14 -37.78
CA GLY A 196 -12.24 15.59 -38.16
C GLY A 196 -12.45 17.11 -38.10
N THR A 197 -11.43 17.91 -37.71
CA THR A 197 -11.51 19.36 -37.69
C THR A 197 -11.56 19.91 -39.11
N LEU A 198 -12.57 20.78 -39.37
CA LEU A 198 -12.63 21.57 -40.59
C LEU A 198 -11.71 22.79 -40.41
N ALA A 199 -10.95 23.11 -41.48
CA ALA A 199 -10.24 24.39 -41.56
C ALA A 199 -11.27 25.55 -41.36
N ASP A 200 -10.85 26.62 -40.70
CA ASP A 200 -11.65 27.82 -40.44
C ASP A 200 -12.73 27.72 -39.34
N THR A 201 -12.81 26.61 -38.61
CA THR A 201 -13.72 26.52 -37.46
C THR A 201 -13.00 26.81 -36.15
N ALA A 202 -13.56 27.71 -35.32
CA ALA A 202 -13.08 27.97 -33.97
C ALA A 202 -13.57 26.87 -33.01
N VAL A 203 -12.67 26.24 -32.26
CA VAL A 203 -13.02 25.29 -31.22
C VAL A 203 -12.64 25.90 -29.86
N ASN A 204 -13.64 26.07 -28.99
CA ASN A 204 -13.37 26.51 -27.62
C ASN A 204 -12.88 25.31 -26.77
N PHE A 205 -11.63 25.35 -26.39
CA PHE A 205 -11.08 24.41 -25.46
C PHE A 205 -10.91 25.09 -24.09
N GLY A 206 -11.90 24.94 -23.25
CA GLY A 206 -12.02 25.76 -22.05
C GLY A 206 -12.23 27.25 -22.41
N THR A 207 -11.42 28.14 -21.86
CA THR A 207 -11.51 29.59 -22.08
C THR A 207 -10.84 30.09 -23.37
N PHE A 208 -10.27 29.22 -24.20
CA PHE A 208 -9.48 29.58 -25.36
C PHE A 208 -10.21 29.20 -26.67
N PRO A 209 -10.55 30.17 -27.56
CA PRO A 209 -10.94 29.84 -28.90
C PRO A 209 -9.75 29.34 -29.70
N ILE A 210 -9.87 28.16 -30.29
CA ILE A 210 -8.82 27.53 -31.07
C ILE A 210 -9.30 27.42 -32.53
N TYR A 211 -8.56 28.03 -33.44
CA TYR A 211 -8.78 27.95 -34.87
C TYR A 211 -7.77 27.01 -35.51
N ASN A 212 -8.11 26.36 -36.61
CA ASN A 212 -7.26 25.45 -37.39
C ASN A 212 -6.55 24.40 -36.48
N VAL A 213 -7.36 23.62 -35.79
CA VAL A 213 -6.87 22.69 -34.74
C VAL A 213 -6.11 21.54 -35.37
N SER A 214 -4.88 21.44 -34.99
CA SER A 214 -4.04 20.23 -35.19
C SER A 214 -3.62 19.69 -33.85
N GLY A 215 -3.33 18.39 -33.77
CA GLY A 215 -2.88 17.82 -32.53
C GLY A 215 -2.16 16.48 -32.73
N SER A 216 -1.39 16.14 -31.76
CA SER A 216 -0.65 14.88 -31.76
C SER A 216 -0.56 14.29 -30.35
N VAL A 217 -0.58 12.97 -30.33
CA VAL A 217 -0.25 12.22 -29.12
C VAL A 217 1.24 12.42 -28.83
N GLN A 218 1.58 12.75 -27.59
CA GLN A 218 2.93 13.05 -27.17
C GLN A 218 3.67 11.82 -26.67
N TRP A 219 4.97 11.96 -26.50
CA TRP A 219 5.84 10.87 -26.04
C TRP A 219 5.44 10.31 -24.67
N GLY A 220 4.88 11.14 -23.78
CA GLY A 220 4.40 10.73 -22.47
C GLY A 220 3.33 9.64 -22.53
N PHE A 221 2.44 9.69 -23.52
CA PHE A 221 1.47 8.63 -23.77
C PHE A 221 2.17 7.27 -24.01
N TYR A 222 3.17 7.25 -24.88
CA TYR A 222 3.84 5.99 -25.21
C TYR A 222 4.60 5.42 -24.01
N VAL A 223 5.18 6.28 -23.19
CA VAL A 223 5.81 5.88 -21.91
C VAL A 223 4.77 5.32 -20.96
N ALA A 224 3.66 6.01 -20.75
CA ALA A 224 2.58 5.53 -19.89
C ALA A 224 2.02 4.19 -20.38
N LEU A 225 1.78 4.06 -21.67
CA LEU A 225 1.30 2.81 -22.28
C LEU A 225 2.29 1.66 -22.08
N ALA A 226 3.58 1.89 -22.31
CA ALA A 226 4.61 0.88 -22.08
C ALA A 226 4.64 0.41 -20.62
N LEU A 227 4.55 1.34 -19.67
CA LEU A 227 4.51 1.05 -18.24
C LEU A 227 3.26 0.25 -17.84
N LEU A 228 2.09 0.60 -18.39
CA LEU A 228 0.84 -0.16 -18.17
C LEU A 228 0.94 -1.59 -18.71
N VAL A 229 1.52 -1.77 -19.90
CA VAL A 229 1.75 -3.10 -20.49
C VAL A 229 2.71 -3.91 -19.62
N VAL A 230 3.80 -3.31 -19.15
CA VAL A 230 4.76 -3.98 -18.25
C VAL A 230 4.05 -4.39 -16.95
N ALA A 231 3.25 -3.53 -16.34
CA ALA A 231 2.47 -3.86 -15.14
C ALA A 231 1.52 -5.05 -15.40
N ALA A 232 0.79 -5.05 -16.51
CA ALA A 232 -0.09 -6.15 -16.92
C ALA A 232 0.66 -7.48 -17.11
N VAL A 233 1.83 -7.44 -17.74
CA VAL A 233 2.69 -8.63 -17.93
C VAL A 233 3.13 -9.20 -16.58
N PHE A 234 3.62 -8.36 -15.65
CA PHE A 234 4.05 -8.81 -14.32
C PHE A 234 2.88 -9.37 -13.49
N ASN A 235 1.71 -8.73 -13.56
CA ASN A 235 0.49 -9.27 -12.93
C ASN A 235 0.07 -10.61 -13.54
N GLY A 236 0.21 -10.77 -14.85
CA GLY A 236 0.00 -12.04 -15.55
C GLY A 236 0.97 -13.15 -15.12
N LEU A 237 2.26 -12.82 -14.96
CA LEU A 237 3.27 -13.76 -14.47
C LEU A 237 2.99 -14.19 -13.02
N VAL A 238 2.60 -13.25 -12.15
CA VAL A 238 2.22 -13.58 -10.76
C VAL A 238 0.95 -14.43 -10.72
N ALA A 239 -0.03 -14.18 -11.59
CA ALA A 239 -1.25 -15.00 -11.68
C ALA A 239 -0.97 -16.45 -12.12
N LYS A 240 0.08 -16.67 -12.90
CA LYS A 240 0.54 -18.01 -13.33
C LYS A 240 1.46 -18.67 -12.30
N ALA A 241 2.06 -17.92 -11.38
CA ALA A 241 2.98 -18.45 -10.38
C ALA A 241 2.29 -19.47 -9.44
N PRO A 242 3.02 -20.49 -8.96
CA PRO A 242 2.46 -21.48 -8.05
C PRO A 242 1.96 -20.82 -6.77
N ALA A 243 0.79 -21.25 -6.32
CA ALA A 243 0.20 -20.79 -5.08
C ALA A 243 0.74 -21.61 -3.91
N LYS A 244 1.07 -20.95 -2.81
CA LYS A 244 1.42 -21.61 -1.56
C LYS A 244 0.15 -21.87 -0.72
N SER A 245 0.09 -23.04 -0.05
CA SER A 245 -0.99 -23.35 0.90
C SER A 245 -0.84 -22.52 2.18
N ASN A 246 -1.90 -22.45 2.99
CA ASN A 246 -1.84 -21.78 4.29
C ASN A 246 -0.84 -22.41 5.24
N GLU A 247 -0.79 -23.72 5.23
CA GLU A 247 0.13 -24.51 6.05
C GLU A 247 1.60 -24.21 5.69
N GLN A 248 1.90 -24.15 4.39
CA GLN A 248 3.24 -23.76 3.93
C GLN A 248 3.64 -22.36 4.37
N LEU A 249 2.72 -21.40 4.29
CA LEU A 249 2.97 -20.03 4.72
C LEU A 249 3.16 -19.90 6.23
N GLU A 250 2.42 -20.69 7.00
CA GLU A 250 2.54 -20.73 8.46
C GLU A 250 3.86 -21.39 8.88
N ASN A 251 4.23 -22.49 8.27
CA ASN A 251 5.50 -23.16 8.54
C ASN A 251 6.69 -22.24 8.21
N GLU A 252 6.68 -21.57 7.08
CA GLU A 252 7.73 -20.58 6.72
C GLU A 252 7.77 -19.39 7.68
N ARG A 253 6.65 -19.03 8.27
CA ARG A 253 6.60 -17.99 9.30
C ARG A 253 7.23 -18.48 10.60
N LEU A 254 6.87 -19.68 11.03
CA LEU A 254 7.42 -20.29 12.25
C LEU A 254 8.94 -20.50 12.13
N GLU A 255 9.41 -20.99 10.99
CA GLU A 255 10.84 -21.13 10.71
C GLU A 255 11.57 -19.78 10.78
N ARG A 256 10.99 -18.72 10.16
CA ARG A 256 11.58 -17.38 10.23
C ARG A 256 11.58 -16.82 11.65
N LYS A 257 10.56 -17.12 12.44
CA LYS A 257 10.47 -16.70 13.84
C LYS A 257 11.53 -17.42 14.68
N ALA A 258 11.62 -18.74 14.55
CA ALA A 258 12.63 -19.55 15.24
C ALA A 258 14.05 -19.11 14.89
N LYS A 259 14.32 -18.81 13.62
CA LYS A 259 15.64 -18.31 13.20
C LYS A 259 15.97 -16.95 13.82
N LYS A 260 15.00 -16.02 13.89
CA LYS A 260 15.21 -14.72 14.55
C LYS A 260 15.45 -14.88 16.05
N GLU A 261 14.68 -15.72 16.72
CA GLU A 261 14.85 -16.01 18.14
C GLU A 261 16.23 -16.63 18.42
N ALA A 262 16.70 -17.53 17.56
CA ALA A 262 18.05 -18.09 17.65
C ALA A 262 19.14 -17.01 17.46
N GLU A 263 19.00 -16.14 16.46
CA GLU A 263 19.92 -15.02 16.20
C GLU A 263 19.93 -14.01 17.37
N GLU A 264 18.78 -13.72 17.97
CA GLU A 264 18.67 -12.83 19.13
C GLU A 264 19.31 -13.45 20.37
N HIS A 265 19.09 -14.74 20.61
CA HIS A 265 19.70 -15.49 21.71
C HIS A 265 21.22 -15.53 21.55
N GLU A 266 21.73 -15.78 20.35
CA GLU A 266 23.18 -15.76 20.06
C GLU A 266 23.79 -14.39 20.33
N LYS A 267 23.09 -13.30 19.95
CA LYS A 267 23.51 -11.92 20.24
C LYS A 267 23.51 -11.63 21.75
N GLN A 268 22.53 -12.15 22.49
CA GLN A 268 22.47 -11.99 23.94
C GLN A 268 23.64 -12.70 24.62
N ILE A 269 23.95 -13.94 24.23
CA ILE A 269 25.08 -14.67 24.72
C ILE A 269 26.40 -13.95 24.42
N ALA A 270 26.56 -13.46 23.16
CA ALA A 270 27.76 -12.72 22.79
C ALA A 270 27.93 -11.42 23.61
N ALA A 271 26.82 -10.71 23.86
CA ALA A 271 26.83 -9.51 24.70
C ALA A 271 27.19 -9.83 26.16
N GLU A 272 26.67 -10.93 26.70
CA GLU A 272 26.99 -11.38 28.07
C GLU A 272 28.46 -11.77 28.20
N ILE A 273 29.01 -12.52 27.25
CA ILE A 273 30.44 -12.87 27.22
C ILE A 273 31.29 -11.60 27.14
N ALA A 274 30.92 -10.62 26.29
CA ALA A 274 31.67 -9.37 26.19
C ALA A 274 31.65 -8.56 27.51
N MET A 275 30.53 -8.56 28.25
CA MET A 275 30.45 -7.92 29.56
C MET A 275 31.35 -8.63 30.61
N ILE A 276 31.37 -9.96 30.61
CA ILE A 276 32.20 -10.73 31.51
C ILE A 276 33.71 -10.48 31.22
N GLU A 277 34.08 -10.40 29.94
CA GLU A 277 35.45 -10.09 29.55
C GLU A 277 35.87 -8.67 29.94
N ALA A 278 34.95 -7.69 29.75
CA ALA A 278 35.17 -6.30 30.15
C ALA A 278 35.36 -6.17 31.68
N ASP A 279 34.55 -6.89 32.48
CA ASP A 279 34.67 -6.90 33.95
C ASP A 279 35.97 -7.55 34.39
N LYS A 280 36.39 -8.66 33.79
CA LYS A 280 37.69 -9.27 34.03
C LYS A 280 38.85 -8.32 33.74
N LYS A 281 38.78 -7.61 32.63
CA LYS A 281 39.81 -6.64 32.22
C LYS A 281 39.86 -5.44 33.19
N ALA A 282 38.72 -4.94 33.60
CA ALA A 282 38.64 -3.85 34.59
C ALA A 282 39.26 -4.27 35.94
N LYS A 283 38.94 -5.49 36.42
CA LYS A 283 39.55 -6.06 37.66
C LYS A 283 41.06 -6.24 37.55
N GLN A 284 41.55 -6.64 36.39
CA GLN A 284 43.02 -6.77 36.16
C GLN A 284 43.68 -5.38 36.17
N GLU A 285 43.09 -4.38 35.53
CA GLU A 285 43.62 -3.00 35.56
C GLU A 285 43.61 -2.40 36.95
N GLU A 286 42.59 -2.68 37.75
CA GLU A 286 42.50 -2.26 39.15
C GLU A 286 43.58 -2.93 40.03
N ALA A 287 43.74 -4.23 39.86
CA ALA A 287 44.80 -4.98 40.57
C ALA A 287 46.21 -4.45 40.21
N GLU A 288 46.44 -4.11 38.94
CA GLU A 288 47.72 -3.53 38.50
C GLU A 288 47.97 -2.13 39.10
N LYS A 289 46.93 -1.28 39.14
CA LYS A 289 47.00 0.06 39.81
C LYS A 289 47.31 -0.08 41.30
N VAL A 290 46.65 -1.02 41.98
CA VAL A 290 46.89 -1.29 43.40
C VAL A 290 48.32 -1.82 43.63
N ALA A 291 48.82 -2.72 42.78
CA ALA A 291 50.20 -3.22 42.87
C ALA A 291 51.23 -2.10 42.63
N LYS A 292 51.02 -1.22 41.65
CA LYS A 292 51.88 -0.06 41.40
C LYS A 292 51.87 0.94 42.57
N ALA A 293 50.70 1.17 43.19
CA ALA A 293 50.60 2.04 44.37
C ALA A 293 51.32 1.46 45.58
N LYS A 294 51.19 0.15 45.83
CA LYS A 294 51.95 -0.55 46.91
C LYS A 294 53.44 -0.48 46.68
N ALA A 295 53.91 -0.69 45.45
CA ALA A 295 55.35 -0.60 45.13
C ALA A 295 55.88 0.84 45.34
N GLN A 296 55.11 1.87 44.98
CA GLN A 296 55.47 3.27 45.23
C GLN A 296 55.54 3.59 46.75
N LEU A 297 54.60 3.07 47.56
CA LEU A 297 54.65 3.24 49.01
C LEU A 297 55.87 2.57 49.63
N ALA A 298 56.18 1.33 49.25
CA ALA A 298 57.36 0.62 49.70
C ALA A 298 58.68 1.35 49.34
N ALA A 299 58.76 1.89 48.11
CA ALA A 299 59.91 2.68 47.68
C ALA A 299 60.07 3.99 48.48
N ARG A 300 58.98 4.64 48.90
CA ARG A 300 58.99 5.81 49.78
C ARG A 300 59.45 5.46 51.20
N GLU A 301 59.03 4.35 51.75
CA GLU A 301 59.47 3.91 53.05
C GLU A 301 60.96 3.57 53.09
N VAL A 302 61.48 2.88 52.07
CA VAL A 302 62.95 2.61 51.96
C VAL A 302 63.72 3.91 51.83
N LYS A 303 63.26 4.94 51.11
CA LYS A 303 63.90 6.25 51.04
C LYS A 303 63.86 7.00 52.39
N LYS A 304 62.80 6.85 53.16
CA LYS A 304 62.64 7.45 54.49
C LYS A 304 63.56 6.81 55.53
N ASN A 305 63.77 5.49 55.45
CA ASN A 305 64.68 4.79 56.33
C ASN A 305 66.17 4.97 55.97
N LYS A 306 66.53 5.36 54.73
CA LYS A 306 67.89 5.72 54.36
C LYS A 306 68.26 7.19 54.75
N LYS A 307 67.28 7.99 55.17
CA LYS A 307 67.56 9.37 55.64
C LYS A 307 67.55 9.53 57.15
N LYS A 308 67.35 8.46 57.89
CA LYS A 308 67.64 8.34 59.34
C LYS A 308 68.97 7.60 59.49
#